data_c266413677b9eb3eee142c6b36ae509b
#
_entry.id   c266413677b9eb3eee142c6b36ae509b
#
_cell.length_a   1.000
_cell.length_b   1.000
_cell.length_c   1.000
_cell.angle_alpha   90.00
_cell.angle_beta   90.00
_cell.angle_gamma   90.00
#
_symmetry.space_group_name_H-M   'P 1'
#
loop_
_entity.id
_entity.type
_entity.pdbx_description
1 polymer ?
#
loop_
_entity_poly.entity_id
_entity_poly.type
_entity_poly.pdbx_seq_one_letter_code
_entity_poly.pdbx_strand_id
1 'polypeptide(L)' 'MAAVSQKESDAYDRVLDAAAALAELIHARGFAVQEEALEALTIFLANNGPQVREILAGR' A
#
# COMPACT_ATOMS: atom_id res chain seq x y z
N MET A 1 11.34 -27.54 -4.98
CA MET A 1 10.27 -26.74 -4.99
C MET A 1 10.40 -25.58 -4.03
N ALA A 2 10.33 -24.51 -4.52
CA ALA A 2 10.56 -23.37 -3.70
C ALA A 2 9.23 -22.87 -3.22
N ALA A 3 8.87 -23.30 -2.09
CA ALA A 3 7.67 -22.77 -1.53
C ALA A 3 7.96 -21.38 -1.03
N VAL A 4 7.10 -20.48 -1.35
CA VAL A 4 7.15 -19.17 -0.77
C VAL A 4 6.98 -19.33 0.73
N SER A 5 7.86 -18.74 1.49
CA SER A 5 7.73 -18.84 2.92
C SER A 5 6.47 -18.11 3.35
N GLN A 6 5.87 -18.61 4.41
CA GLN A 6 4.65 -18.00 4.91
C GLN A 6 4.88 -16.55 5.30
N LYS A 7 6.09 -16.26 5.76
CA LYS A 7 6.44 -14.92 6.15
C LYS A 7 6.38 -13.97 4.98
N GLU A 8 6.89 -14.41 3.82
CA GLU A 8 6.84 -13.59 2.63
C GLU A 8 5.41 -13.38 2.17
N SER A 9 4.62 -14.44 2.24
CA SER A 9 3.23 -14.36 1.85
C SER A 9 2.47 -13.37 2.73
N ASP A 10 2.72 -13.44 4.03
CA ASP A 10 2.07 -12.53 4.95
C ASP A 10 2.45 -11.08 4.69
N ALA A 11 3.73 -10.85 4.41
CA ALA A 11 4.19 -9.50 4.12
C ALA A 11 3.52 -8.94 2.87
N TYR A 12 3.40 -9.78 1.85
CA TYR A 12 2.76 -9.37 0.61
C TYR A 12 1.29 -9.06 0.85
N ASP A 13 0.62 -9.90 1.64
CA ASP A 13 -0.78 -9.68 1.96
C ASP A 13 -0.98 -8.37 2.70
N ARG A 14 -0.07 -8.05 3.61
CA ARG A 14 -0.15 -6.78 4.33
C ARG A 14 -0.02 -5.59 3.41
N VAL A 15 0.87 -5.70 2.42
CA VAL A 15 1.01 -4.63 1.45
C VAL A 15 -0.29 -4.42 0.69
N LEU A 16 -0.91 -5.52 0.26
CA LEU A 16 -2.16 -5.42 -0.47
C LEU A 16 -3.28 -4.86 0.40
N ASP A 17 -3.33 -5.29 1.66
CA ASP A 17 -4.34 -4.77 2.59
C ASP A 17 -4.15 -3.28 2.82
N ALA A 18 -2.91 -2.86 3.01
CA ALA A 18 -2.63 -1.45 3.23
C ALA A 18 -2.95 -0.64 1.99
N ALA A 19 -2.63 -1.18 0.81
CA ALA A 19 -2.94 -0.49 -0.43
C ALA A 19 -4.43 -0.33 -0.60
N ALA A 20 -5.20 -1.35 -0.27
CA ALA A 20 -6.65 -1.28 -0.38
C ALA A 20 -7.22 -0.22 0.57
N ALA A 21 -6.70 -0.17 1.78
CA ALA A 21 -7.15 0.82 2.75
C ALA A 21 -6.81 2.23 2.29
N LEU A 22 -5.63 2.40 1.75
CA LEU A 22 -5.22 3.71 1.23
C LEU A 22 -6.11 4.12 0.06
N ALA A 23 -6.40 3.17 -0.82
CA ALA A 23 -7.25 3.46 -1.97
C ALA A 23 -8.65 3.88 -1.51
N GLU A 24 -9.17 3.21 -0.51
CA GLU A 24 -10.47 3.56 0.05
C GLU A 24 -10.47 4.96 0.63
N LEU A 25 -9.41 5.28 1.35
CA LEU A 25 -9.30 6.59 1.97
C LEU A 25 -9.26 7.70 0.91
N ILE A 26 -8.47 7.48 -0.12
CA ILE A 26 -8.37 8.45 -1.20
C ILE A 26 -9.70 8.61 -1.91
N HIS A 27 -10.35 7.49 -2.18
CA HIS A 27 -11.62 7.49 -2.86
C HIS A 27 -12.69 8.20 -2.03
N ALA A 28 -12.67 7.97 -0.72
CA ALA A 28 -13.66 8.56 0.17
C ALA A 28 -13.55 10.08 0.23
N ARG A 29 -12.36 10.60 -0.05
CA ARG A 29 -12.17 12.04 -0.05
C ARG A 29 -12.52 12.69 -1.37
N GLY A 30 -12.89 11.90 -2.37
CA GLY A 30 -13.36 12.44 -3.63
C GLY A 30 -12.27 12.81 -4.61
N PHE A 31 -11.08 12.30 -4.41
CA PHE A 31 -10.01 12.53 -5.38
C PHE A 31 -10.30 11.77 -6.65
N ALA A 32 -10.23 12.47 -7.77
CA ALA A 32 -10.48 11.85 -9.06
C ALA A 32 -9.18 11.27 -9.60
N VAL A 33 -8.93 10.01 -9.27
CA VAL A 33 -7.72 9.32 -9.69
C VAL A 33 -8.14 8.10 -10.50
N GLN A 34 -7.48 7.89 -11.62
CA GLN A 34 -7.73 6.71 -12.42
C GLN A 34 -7.45 5.45 -11.60
N GLU A 35 -8.25 4.42 -11.86
CA GLU A 35 -8.15 3.21 -11.07
C GLU A 35 -6.77 2.59 -11.14
N GLU A 36 -6.21 2.52 -12.34
CA GLU A 36 -4.87 1.95 -12.51
C GLU A 36 -3.81 2.77 -11.80
N ALA A 37 -3.91 4.09 -11.91
CA ALA A 37 -2.96 4.95 -11.23
C ALA A 37 -3.11 4.86 -9.73
N LEU A 38 -4.33 4.77 -9.25
CA LEU A 38 -4.59 4.65 -7.84
C LEU A 38 -4.00 3.35 -7.29
N GLU A 39 -4.18 2.27 -8.02
CA GLU A 39 -3.65 0.98 -7.59
C GLU A 39 -2.13 1.01 -7.51
N ALA A 40 -1.49 1.52 -8.56
CA ALA A 40 -0.04 1.59 -8.59
C ALA A 40 0.49 2.48 -7.46
N LEU A 41 -0.18 3.60 -7.25
CA LEU A 41 0.25 4.55 -6.24
C LEU A 41 0.11 3.96 -4.83
N THR A 42 -1.01 3.33 -4.55
CA THR A 42 -1.23 2.81 -3.21
C THR A 42 -0.32 1.63 -2.92
N ILE A 43 -0.04 0.80 -3.91
CA ILE A 43 0.90 -0.30 -3.74
C ILE A 43 2.30 0.26 -3.49
N PHE A 44 2.68 1.30 -4.22
CA PHE A 44 3.97 1.94 -4.02
C PHE A 44 4.08 2.48 -2.59
N LEU A 45 3.04 3.15 -2.12
CA LEU A 45 3.06 3.72 -0.77
C LEU A 45 3.13 2.62 0.28
N ALA A 46 2.39 1.54 0.07
CA ALA A 46 2.37 0.45 1.04
C ALA A 46 3.73 -0.25 1.10
N ASN A 47 4.40 -0.37 -0.05
CA ASN A 47 5.72 -0.98 -0.10
C ASN A 47 6.77 -0.12 0.58
N ASN A 48 6.51 1.17 0.69
CA ASN A 48 7.44 2.11 1.31
C ASN A 48 6.89 2.64 2.62
N GLY A 49 6.15 1.79 3.32
CA GLY A 49 5.50 2.18 4.55
C GLY A 49 6.38 2.85 5.57
N PRO A 50 7.53 2.27 5.93
CA PRO A 50 8.39 2.89 6.93
C PRO A 50 8.85 4.28 6.52
N GLN A 51 9.17 4.45 5.24
CA GLN A 51 9.61 5.74 4.73
C GLN A 51 8.49 6.77 4.79
N VAL A 52 7.30 6.34 4.40
CA VAL A 52 6.15 7.22 4.43
C VAL A 52 5.83 7.63 5.87
N ARG A 53 5.92 6.68 6.78
CA ARG A 53 5.68 6.97 8.19
C ARG A 53 6.65 8.01 8.71
N GLU A 54 7.91 7.88 8.32
CA GLU A 54 8.92 8.84 8.73
C GLU A 54 8.59 10.25 8.25
N ILE A 55 8.18 10.33 7.01
CA ILE A 55 7.83 11.61 6.43
C ILE A 55 6.63 12.21 7.15
N LEU A 56 5.63 11.39 7.40
CA LEU A 56 4.41 11.86 8.06
C LEU A 56 4.66 12.24 9.50
N ALA A 57 5.65 11.63 10.12
CA ALA A 57 5.98 11.94 11.50
C ALA A 57 6.70 13.28 11.62
N GLY A 58 7.08 13.88 10.53
CA GLY A 58 7.67 15.20 10.54
C GLY A 58 9.10 15.22 11.03
N ARG A 59 9.85 14.18 10.68
CA ARG A 59 11.22 14.06 11.12
C ARG A 59 12.12 15.22 10.71
#